data_3ade611607accbe67fe6a2af3e119e78
#
_entry.id   3ade611607accbe67fe6a2af3e119e78
#
_cell.length_a   1.000
_cell.length_b   1.000
_cell.length_c   1.000
_cell.angle_alpha   90.00
_cell.angle_beta   90.00
_cell.angle_gamma   90.00
#
_symmetry.space_group_name_H-M   'P 1'
#
loop_
_entity.id
_entity.type
_entity.pdbx_description
1 polymer ?
#
loop_
_entity_poly.entity_id
_entity_poly.type
_entity_poly.pdbx_seq_one_letter_code
_entity_poly.pdbx_strand_id
1 'polypeptide(L)'
;MPFAKPNKYLHVAWITQLLIVLSIMLLVSCGREPDSPNPESAAQIVPTTSSKSISELSSALDATLPPPIPKDTIAATIVPATDTATPTATLLPTATTEPIFGPHEYPKGINPLTGLYVEDTTKLERRPLAIKVSHYPRSVRPQSGLAAADMVWEHYAEGGTTRFTAIFYVGEATRVGSIRSARLIDTTLTEMFSGALVASGMSDGTLERLRQKTWYPAVITNSTSFGCPPICRESQSANSVFVDTSAVWQTLDDLQLNMTPKIQGLAFQETIPNGGQNAVRLRVDYSREAHSEWRYNPDDGKYYRWTEISEVDLEPHFDYNTKAQITADNLVVLFANHVVDSTVPEDYAADGIHAAFATEIQLWGGGPALILRNGQAYSVNWVRMDSADMTFLVDADNKSIALHPGKTWFHTTGLGSETADQNGVWTITHKSPYDWGKLILPTE
;
A
#
# COMPACT_ATOMS: atom_id res chain seq x y z
N MET A 1 -34.48 39.14 43.25
CA MET A 1 -33.24 39.21 42.47
C MET A 1 -33.58 39.89 41.16
N PRO A 2 -32.96 41.04 40.79
CA PRO A 2 -33.40 41.82 39.65
C PRO A 2 -32.75 41.36 38.36
N PHE A 3 -33.55 41.33 37.29
CA PHE A 3 -33.15 41.04 35.92
C PHE A 3 -32.25 42.16 35.38
N ALA A 4 -31.08 41.76 34.79
CA ALA A 4 -30.17 42.69 34.12
C ALA A 4 -30.76 43.06 32.75
N LYS A 5 -30.72 44.40 32.43
CA LYS A 5 -31.16 44.96 31.13
C LYS A 5 -30.14 44.69 30.06
N PRO A 6 -30.50 44.42 28.78
CA PRO A 6 -29.55 44.22 27.68
C PRO A 6 -28.87 45.53 27.26
N ASN A 7 -27.60 45.43 26.99
CA ASN A 7 -26.70 46.52 26.60
C ASN A 7 -26.93 46.96 25.15
N LYS A 8 -27.38 48.17 24.91
CA LYS A 8 -27.76 48.74 23.60
C LYS A 8 -26.57 49.11 22.68
N TYR A 9 -25.32 48.87 23.11
CA TYR A 9 -24.13 49.28 22.32
C TYR A 9 -23.56 48.20 21.42
N LEU A 10 -24.10 46.97 21.45
CA LEU A 10 -23.57 45.87 20.62
C LEU A 10 -24.03 45.92 19.14
N HIS A 11 -25.13 46.63 18.82
CA HIS A 11 -25.69 46.68 17.47
C HIS A 11 -25.06 47.78 16.56
N VAL A 12 -24.36 48.77 17.11
CA VAL A 12 -23.75 49.83 16.31
C VAL A 12 -22.41 49.42 15.71
N ALA A 13 -21.68 48.48 16.36
CA ALA A 13 -20.38 48.04 15.89
C ALA A 13 -20.44 47.10 14.64
N TRP A 14 -21.54 46.41 14.45
CA TRP A 14 -21.72 45.52 13.29
C TRP A 14 -22.13 46.21 12.00
N ILE A 15 -22.83 47.34 12.09
CA ILE A 15 -23.28 48.10 10.93
C ILE A 15 -22.12 48.89 10.31
N THR A 16 -21.16 49.37 11.10
CA THR A 16 -19.98 50.11 10.60
C THR A 16 -18.97 49.19 9.90
N GLN A 17 -18.83 47.90 10.30
CA GLN A 17 -17.96 46.95 9.59
C GLN A 17 -18.55 46.50 8.24
N LEU A 18 -19.87 46.39 8.13
CA LEU A 18 -20.52 45.98 6.87
C LEU A 18 -20.42 47.06 5.77
N LEU A 19 -20.40 48.33 6.12
CA LEU A 19 -20.29 49.44 5.18
C LEU A 19 -18.86 49.65 4.66
N ILE A 20 -17.83 49.28 5.40
CA ILE A 20 -16.41 49.34 4.96
C ILE A 20 -16.08 48.24 3.96
N VAL A 21 -16.66 47.05 4.10
CA VAL A 21 -16.44 45.97 3.16
C VAL A 21 -17.13 46.18 1.81
N LEU A 22 -18.28 46.88 1.80
CA LEU A 22 -19.02 47.20 0.56
C LEU A 22 -18.36 48.30 -0.26
N SER A 23 -17.56 49.20 0.34
CA SER A 23 -16.86 50.31 -0.35
C SER A 23 -15.55 49.87 -1.03
N ILE A 24 -14.98 48.71 -0.68
CA ILE A 24 -13.74 48.18 -1.26
C ILE A 24 -14.02 47.38 -2.54
N MET A 25 -15.24 46.87 -2.75
CA MET A 25 -15.60 46.08 -3.95
C MET A 25 -15.96 46.88 -5.20
N LEU A 26 -15.98 48.22 -5.14
CA LEU A 26 -16.40 49.09 -6.26
C LEU A 26 -15.25 49.75 -7.04
N LEU A 27 -13.98 49.45 -6.76
CA LEU A 27 -12.82 50.09 -7.39
C LEU A 27 -11.92 49.19 -8.25
N VAL A 28 -12.34 47.94 -8.60
CA VAL A 28 -11.58 47.09 -9.52
C VAL A 28 -12.47 46.63 -10.67
N SER A 29 -12.79 47.54 -11.59
CA SER A 29 -13.35 47.19 -12.88
C SER A 29 -12.95 48.27 -13.91
N CYS A 30 -11.76 48.13 -14.46
CA CYS A 30 -11.36 48.62 -15.80
C CYS A 30 -9.97 48.09 -16.13
N GLY A 31 -9.87 47.21 -17.14
CA GLY A 31 -8.56 46.81 -17.66
C GLY A 31 -8.58 45.62 -18.60
N ARG A 32 -8.92 45.92 -19.88
CA ARG A 32 -8.30 45.38 -21.10
C ARG A 32 -8.30 43.87 -21.35
N GLU A 33 -9.12 43.47 -22.31
CA GLU A 33 -8.97 42.22 -23.10
C GLU A 33 -7.66 42.23 -23.89
N PRO A 34 -6.98 41.09 -24.02
CA PRO A 34 -6.06 40.85 -25.13
C PRO A 34 -6.68 39.90 -26.19
N ASP A 35 -6.44 40.28 -27.43
CA ASP A 35 -6.82 39.67 -28.69
C ASP A 35 -6.55 38.15 -28.77
N SER A 36 -7.52 37.44 -29.36
CA SER A 36 -7.38 36.07 -29.84
C SER A 36 -6.64 36.02 -31.18
N PRO A 37 -5.70 35.10 -31.39
CA PRO A 37 -5.16 34.86 -32.74
C PRO A 37 -6.03 33.82 -33.48
N ASN A 38 -6.29 34.15 -34.74
CA ASN A 38 -7.01 33.43 -35.78
C ASN A 38 -6.32 32.08 -36.16
N PRO A 39 -7.06 31.00 -36.41
CA PRO A 39 -6.49 29.73 -36.83
C PRO A 39 -6.45 29.59 -38.34
N GLU A 40 -5.27 29.65 -38.93
CA GLU A 40 -5.05 29.16 -40.30
C GLU A 40 -3.67 28.55 -40.45
N SER A 41 -3.66 27.30 -40.87
CA SER A 41 -2.60 26.52 -41.51
C SER A 41 -2.30 25.17 -40.78
N ALA A 42 -3.16 24.19 -41.04
CA ALA A 42 -2.82 22.79 -40.83
C ALA A 42 -2.20 22.22 -42.09
N ALA A 43 -0.90 22.03 -42.10
CA ALA A 43 -0.22 21.23 -43.13
C ALA A 43 -0.27 19.75 -42.71
N GLN A 44 -0.95 18.95 -43.52
CA GLN A 44 -1.00 17.50 -43.46
C GLN A 44 0.38 16.90 -43.75
N ILE A 45 0.95 16.13 -42.81
CA ILE A 45 2.05 15.22 -43.07
C ILE A 45 1.49 13.80 -43.07
N VAL A 46 1.42 13.20 -44.25
CA VAL A 46 1.09 11.79 -44.48
C VAL A 46 2.35 10.95 -44.29
N PRO A 47 2.41 9.93 -43.42
CA PRO A 47 3.52 9.00 -43.42
C PRO A 47 3.30 7.92 -44.47
N THR A 48 4.21 7.86 -45.43
CA THR A 48 4.30 6.81 -46.44
C THR A 48 4.89 5.55 -45.80
N THR A 49 4.07 4.53 -45.66
CA THR A 49 4.54 3.18 -45.30
C THR A 49 5.11 2.51 -46.54
N SER A 50 6.41 2.25 -46.52
CA SER A 50 7.08 1.37 -47.52
C SER A 50 7.14 -0.05 -46.93
N SER A 51 6.30 -0.92 -47.46
CA SER A 51 6.38 -2.36 -47.27
C SER A 51 7.50 -2.94 -48.11
N LYS A 52 8.58 -3.42 -47.53
CA LYS A 52 9.52 -4.33 -48.18
C LYS A 52 9.16 -5.77 -47.83
N SER A 53 8.83 -6.53 -48.87
CA SER A 53 8.55 -7.94 -48.85
C SER A 53 9.79 -8.77 -48.44
N ILE A 54 9.55 -9.76 -47.58
CA ILE A 54 10.48 -10.83 -47.21
C ILE A 54 10.48 -11.84 -48.34
N SER A 55 11.46 -11.75 -49.23
CA SER A 55 11.86 -12.84 -50.10
C SER A 55 13.26 -12.54 -50.63
N GLU A 56 14.27 -12.98 -49.87
CA GLU A 56 15.66 -13.21 -50.34
C GLU A 56 16.55 -13.37 -49.09
N LEU A 57 16.60 -14.58 -48.57
CA LEU A 57 17.72 -15.09 -47.77
C LEU A 57 17.55 -16.62 -47.62
N SER A 58 17.73 -17.29 -48.80
CA SER A 58 17.91 -18.73 -48.85
C SER A 58 19.00 -19.01 -49.88
N SER A 59 20.25 -18.89 -49.45
CA SER A 59 21.38 -19.53 -50.09
C SER A 59 22.65 -19.12 -49.34
N ALA A 60 23.19 -19.98 -48.53
CA ALA A 60 24.59 -20.18 -48.18
C ALA A 60 24.74 -20.87 -46.82
N LEU A 61 24.69 -22.15 -46.77
CA LEU A 61 25.31 -22.98 -45.72
C LEU A 61 25.56 -24.36 -46.34
N ASP A 62 26.58 -24.41 -47.21
CA ASP A 62 27.27 -25.62 -47.57
C ASP A 62 28.46 -25.74 -46.63
N ALA A 63 28.34 -26.47 -45.56
CA ALA A 63 29.39 -26.75 -44.59
C ALA A 63 29.83 -28.20 -44.76
N THR A 64 30.99 -28.36 -45.41
CA THR A 64 31.76 -29.58 -45.57
C THR A 64 32.01 -30.31 -44.26
N LEU A 65 31.63 -31.60 -44.23
CA LEU A 65 31.93 -32.54 -43.14
C LEU A 65 33.41 -32.91 -43.15
N PRO A 66 34.07 -33.02 -41.98
CA PRO A 66 35.45 -33.54 -41.90
C PRO A 66 35.50 -35.09 -42.14
N PRO A 67 36.65 -35.59 -42.62
CA PRO A 67 36.83 -36.99 -42.98
C PRO A 67 36.86 -37.93 -41.74
N PRO A 68 36.53 -39.24 -41.90
CA PRO A 68 36.47 -40.20 -40.79
C PRO A 68 37.86 -40.57 -40.28
N ILE A 69 37.97 -40.71 -38.97
CA ILE A 69 39.18 -41.16 -38.25
C ILE A 69 39.37 -42.67 -38.45
N PRO A 70 40.62 -43.16 -38.68
CA PRO A 70 40.91 -44.59 -38.85
C PRO A 70 40.69 -45.36 -37.54
N LYS A 71 40.07 -46.52 -37.63
CA LYS A 71 39.94 -47.49 -36.52
C LYS A 71 41.25 -48.26 -36.36
N ASP A 72 42.04 -47.93 -35.34
CA ASP A 72 43.10 -48.81 -34.88
C ASP A 72 42.51 -49.89 -33.97
N THR A 73 42.65 -51.11 -34.39
CA THR A 73 42.27 -52.33 -33.65
C THR A 73 43.32 -52.60 -32.58
N ILE A 74 42.99 -52.29 -31.31
CA ILE A 74 43.86 -52.70 -30.20
C ILE A 74 43.31 -54.03 -29.66
N ALA A 75 44.15 -55.05 -29.69
CA ALA A 75 43.86 -56.41 -29.12
C ALA A 75 43.71 -56.24 -27.60
N ALA A 76 42.55 -56.70 -27.10
CA ALA A 76 42.25 -56.66 -25.65
C ALA A 76 42.98 -57.83 -24.95
N THR A 77 43.88 -57.54 -24.06
CA THR A 77 44.43 -58.48 -23.07
C THR A 77 43.44 -58.60 -21.96
N ILE A 78 42.88 -59.86 -21.78
CA ILE A 78 41.96 -60.16 -20.71
C ILE A 78 42.73 -60.27 -19.40
N VAL A 79 42.45 -59.30 -18.49
CA VAL A 79 42.86 -59.32 -17.07
C VAL A 79 41.68 -59.89 -16.29
N PRO A 80 41.84 -60.89 -15.37
CA PRO A 80 40.73 -61.39 -14.59
C PRO A 80 40.13 -60.31 -13.68
N ALA A 81 38.79 -60.23 -13.68
CA ALA A 81 38.04 -59.29 -12.88
C ALA A 81 38.25 -59.54 -11.39
N THR A 82 38.78 -58.59 -10.68
CA THR A 82 38.70 -58.53 -9.23
C THR A 82 37.31 -58.06 -8.84
N ASP A 83 36.62 -58.77 -7.96
CA ASP A 83 35.29 -58.43 -7.44
C ASP A 83 35.32 -57.02 -6.83
N THR A 84 34.84 -56.05 -7.59
CA THR A 84 34.62 -54.70 -7.11
C THR A 84 33.32 -54.67 -6.31
N ALA A 85 33.42 -54.41 -5.03
CA ALA A 85 32.24 -54.22 -4.18
C ALA A 85 31.29 -53.16 -4.81
N THR A 86 30.05 -53.57 -5.06
CA THR A 86 28.97 -52.71 -5.55
C THR A 86 28.83 -51.53 -4.57
N PRO A 87 28.95 -50.27 -5.01
CA PRO A 87 28.72 -49.15 -4.11
C PRO A 87 27.29 -49.18 -3.60
N THR A 88 27.12 -49.29 -2.28
CA THR A 88 25.82 -49.17 -1.63
C THR A 88 25.30 -47.75 -1.96
N ALA A 89 24.19 -47.65 -2.65
CA ALA A 89 23.53 -46.37 -2.94
C ALA A 89 23.24 -45.69 -1.60
N THR A 90 24.00 -44.64 -1.28
CA THR A 90 23.68 -43.75 -0.19
C THR A 90 22.39 -43.01 -0.58
N LEU A 91 21.32 -43.31 0.13
CA LEU A 91 20.06 -42.58 -0.04
C LEU A 91 20.34 -41.11 0.14
N LEU A 92 20.16 -40.30 -0.93
CA LEU A 92 20.16 -38.85 -0.82
C LEU A 92 19.10 -38.48 0.25
N PRO A 93 19.40 -37.58 1.21
CA PRO A 93 18.39 -37.16 2.15
C PRO A 93 17.23 -36.59 1.34
N THR A 94 16.04 -37.14 1.54
CA THR A 94 14.81 -36.59 0.99
C THR A 94 14.71 -35.16 1.49
N ALA A 95 14.67 -34.16 0.59
CA ALA A 95 14.49 -32.77 0.95
C ALA A 95 13.19 -32.68 1.75
N THR A 96 13.30 -32.45 3.06
CA THR A 96 12.16 -32.17 3.92
C THR A 96 11.67 -30.78 3.51
N THR A 97 10.50 -30.71 2.87
CA THR A 97 9.84 -29.43 2.59
C THR A 97 9.53 -28.80 3.94
N GLU A 98 10.03 -27.61 4.18
CA GLU A 98 9.69 -26.84 5.37
C GLU A 98 8.18 -26.64 5.47
N PRO A 99 7.59 -26.79 6.66
CA PRO A 99 6.15 -26.71 6.82
C PRO A 99 5.64 -25.29 6.51
N ILE A 100 4.53 -25.20 5.78
CA ILE A 100 3.74 -24.00 5.64
C ILE A 100 2.95 -23.85 6.94
N PHE A 101 2.95 -22.68 7.58
CA PHE A 101 2.11 -22.37 8.73
C PHE A 101 1.15 -21.21 8.44
N GLY A 102 0.00 -21.18 9.10
CA GLY A 102 -1.18 -20.41 8.69
C GLY A 102 -1.92 -21.11 7.53
N PRO A 103 -2.94 -20.51 6.96
CA PRO A 103 -3.51 -19.20 7.26
C PRO A 103 -4.50 -19.19 8.44
N HIS A 104 -4.92 -20.35 8.95
CA HIS A 104 -5.93 -20.46 10.01
C HIS A 104 -5.32 -20.61 11.40
N GLU A 105 -4.23 -21.36 11.50
CA GLU A 105 -3.53 -21.63 12.74
C GLU A 105 -2.04 -21.37 12.61
N TYR A 106 -1.43 -20.83 13.67
CA TYR A 106 -0.02 -20.54 13.73
C TYR A 106 0.61 -21.29 14.91
N PRO A 107 1.87 -21.77 14.79
CA PRO A 107 2.59 -22.29 15.92
C PRO A 107 2.66 -21.26 17.06
N LYS A 108 2.71 -21.76 18.32
CA LYS A 108 2.81 -20.89 19.49
C LYS A 108 4.04 -19.98 19.39
N GLY A 109 3.81 -18.70 19.63
CA GLY A 109 4.87 -17.68 19.58
C GLY A 109 5.15 -17.12 18.18
N ILE A 110 4.41 -17.52 17.16
CA ILE A 110 4.51 -16.93 15.83
C ILE A 110 3.56 -15.74 15.70
N ASN A 111 4.09 -14.62 15.22
CA ASN A 111 3.29 -13.45 14.85
C ASN A 111 2.53 -13.74 13.54
N PRO A 112 1.19 -13.79 13.55
CA PRO A 112 0.38 -14.10 12.37
C PRO A 112 0.42 -13.03 11.27
N LEU A 113 0.98 -11.84 11.54
CA LEU A 113 1.16 -10.77 10.55
C LEU A 113 2.48 -10.90 9.78
N THR A 114 3.48 -11.53 10.38
CA THR A 114 4.84 -11.59 9.80
C THR A 114 5.38 -13.00 9.63
N GLY A 115 4.76 -14.00 10.26
CA GLY A 115 5.30 -15.36 10.28
C GLY A 115 6.58 -15.52 11.12
N LEU A 116 7.02 -14.48 11.83
CA LEU A 116 8.24 -14.50 12.63
C LEU A 116 7.95 -14.96 14.06
N TYR A 117 8.94 -15.64 14.66
CA TYR A 117 8.90 -15.99 16.08
C TYR A 117 9.05 -14.73 16.96
N VAL A 118 8.29 -14.66 18.03
CA VAL A 118 8.23 -13.56 18.98
C VAL A 118 8.78 -14.05 20.33
N GLU A 119 9.89 -13.46 20.76
CA GLU A 119 10.52 -13.83 22.03
C GLU A 119 9.61 -13.50 23.22
N ASP A 120 9.09 -12.28 23.28
CA ASP A 120 8.10 -11.86 24.27
C ASP A 120 6.68 -12.11 23.76
N THR A 121 6.17 -13.33 24.02
CA THR A 121 4.85 -13.76 23.56
C THR A 121 3.69 -12.97 24.17
N THR A 122 3.90 -12.20 25.25
CA THR A 122 2.84 -11.34 25.82
C THR A 122 2.39 -10.26 24.83
N LYS A 123 3.26 -9.86 23.90
CA LYS A 123 2.92 -8.95 22.80
C LYS A 123 1.87 -9.52 21.85
N LEU A 124 1.71 -10.85 21.78
CA LEU A 124 0.67 -11.50 20.98
C LEU A 124 -0.70 -11.53 21.69
N GLU A 125 -0.78 -11.07 22.94
CA GLU A 125 -2.02 -11.02 23.72
C GLU A 125 -2.68 -9.65 23.68
N ARG A 126 -2.05 -8.65 23.03
CA ARG A 126 -2.56 -7.29 22.92
C ARG A 126 -3.25 -7.03 21.58
N ARG A 127 -4.10 -6.02 21.54
CA ARG A 127 -4.80 -5.59 20.34
C ARG A 127 -3.85 -4.93 19.33
N PRO A 128 -3.85 -5.29 18.04
CA PRO A 128 -3.09 -4.58 17.02
C PRO A 128 -3.56 -3.14 16.87
N LEU A 129 -2.64 -2.25 16.53
CA LEU A 129 -2.93 -0.84 16.26
C LEU A 129 -2.90 -0.59 14.75
N ALA A 130 -3.98 -0.05 14.20
CA ALA A 130 -4.05 0.48 12.84
C ALA A 130 -3.81 2.00 12.90
N ILE A 131 -2.60 2.45 12.58
CA ILE A 131 -2.19 3.86 12.71
C ILE A 131 -2.19 4.51 11.34
N LYS A 132 -3.00 5.58 11.18
CA LYS A 132 -3.12 6.32 9.93
C LYS A 132 -1.98 7.29 9.73
N VAL A 133 -1.09 7.02 8.78
CA VAL A 133 0.11 7.84 8.49
C VAL A 133 -0.05 8.59 7.18
N SER A 134 0.35 9.85 7.19
CA SER A 134 0.33 10.73 6.02
C SER A 134 1.39 10.34 5.00
N HIS A 135 1.05 10.37 3.71
CA HIS A 135 2.02 10.35 2.62
C HIS A 135 2.20 11.73 1.99
N TYR A 136 1.16 12.55 2.04
CA TYR A 136 1.11 13.91 1.48
C TYR A 136 0.71 14.96 2.52
N PRO A 137 1.14 16.22 2.36
CA PRO A 137 2.08 16.73 1.33
C PRO A 137 3.48 16.12 1.48
N ARG A 138 4.34 16.24 0.46
CA ARG A 138 5.71 15.69 0.48
C ARG A 138 6.55 16.17 1.67
N SER A 139 6.24 17.34 2.22
CA SER A 139 6.90 17.90 3.42
C SER A 139 6.70 17.09 4.71
N VAL A 140 5.83 16.07 4.74
CA VAL A 140 5.71 15.15 5.89
C VAL A 140 6.81 14.08 5.90
N ARG A 141 7.59 14.00 4.85
CA ARG A 141 8.68 13.02 4.69
C ARG A 141 9.98 13.51 5.33
N PRO A 142 10.80 12.64 5.87
CA PRO A 142 10.56 11.21 6.04
C PRO A 142 9.54 10.93 7.15
N GLN A 143 8.63 9.97 6.91
CA GLN A 143 7.70 9.50 7.93
C GLN A 143 8.44 8.81 9.06
N SER A 144 7.82 8.79 10.25
CA SER A 144 8.36 8.12 11.43
C SER A 144 7.62 6.82 11.68
N GLY A 145 8.35 5.75 11.97
CA GLY A 145 7.82 4.52 12.52
C GLY A 145 7.33 3.49 11.51
N LEU A 146 7.29 3.78 10.20
CA LEU A 146 6.87 2.79 9.19
C LEU A 146 7.82 1.57 9.16
N ALA A 147 9.10 1.77 9.45
CA ALA A 147 10.07 0.68 9.53
C ALA A 147 9.82 -0.28 10.70
N ALA A 148 9.19 0.18 11.77
CA ALA A 148 8.87 -0.63 12.94
C ALA A 148 7.50 -1.34 12.88
N ALA A 149 6.62 -0.96 11.94
CA ALA A 149 5.34 -1.61 11.76
C ALA A 149 5.51 -3.07 11.30
N ASP A 150 4.65 -3.97 11.78
CA ASP A 150 4.62 -5.39 11.34
C ASP A 150 4.15 -5.49 9.88
N MET A 151 3.25 -4.59 9.46
CA MET A 151 2.66 -4.54 8.14
C MET A 151 2.28 -3.10 7.78
N VAL A 152 2.33 -2.74 6.50
CA VAL A 152 1.86 -1.44 6.03
C VAL A 152 0.92 -1.61 4.86
N TRP A 153 -0.20 -0.90 4.89
CA TRP A 153 -1.15 -0.81 3.78
C TRP A 153 -1.06 0.58 3.14
N GLU A 154 -0.67 0.61 1.88
CA GLU A 154 -0.71 1.81 1.05
C GLU A 154 -1.94 1.76 0.16
N HIS A 155 -2.75 2.79 0.21
CA HIS A 155 -4.02 2.82 -0.49
C HIS A 155 -4.31 4.20 -1.06
N TYR A 156 -5.10 4.21 -2.12
CA TYR A 156 -5.61 5.44 -2.72
C TYR A 156 -6.36 6.29 -1.70
N ALA A 157 -6.18 7.58 -1.78
CA ALA A 157 -6.95 8.59 -1.06
C ALA A 157 -7.43 9.66 -2.04
N GLU A 158 -8.38 10.45 -1.61
CA GLU A 158 -8.98 11.50 -2.44
C GLU A 158 -7.92 12.49 -2.97
N GLY A 159 -8.20 13.08 -4.12
CA GLY A 159 -7.28 14.03 -4.76
C GLY A 159 -6.07 13.39 -5.46
N GLY A 160 -6.15 12.09 -5.79
CA GLY A 160 -5.06 11.39 -6.48
C GLY A 160 -3.83 11.12 -5.61
N THR A 161 -3.99 11.17 -4.30
CA THR A 161 -2.90 10.91 -3.33
C THR A 161 -3.01 9.51 -2.72
N THR A 162 -2.04 9.14 -1.88
CA THR A 162 -2.11 7.92 -1.06
C THR A 162 -1.96 8.23 0.42
N ARG A 163 -2.34 7.27 1.25
CA ARG A 163 -2.07 7.23 2.68
C ARG A 163 -1.60 5.85 3.08
N PHE A 164 -0.94 5.79 4.24
CA PHE A 164 -0.57 4.54 4.86
C PHE A 164 -1.47 4.24 6.05
N THR A 165 -1.84 2.97 6.21
CA THR A 165 -2.33 2.43 7.47
C THR A 165 -1.28 1.43 7.94
N ALA A 166 -0.50 1.83 8.95
CA ALA A 166 0.58 1.03 9.51
C ALA A 166 0.03 0.17 10.66
N ILE A 167 0.23 -1.14 10.57
CA ILE A 167 -0.26 -2.10 11.56
C ILE A 167 0.88 -2.45 12.51
N PHE A 168 0.70 -2.14 13.77
CA PHE A 168 1.61 -2.49 14.86
C PHE A 168 0.96 -3.56 15.73
N TYR A 169 1.64 -4.65 15.93
CA TYR A 169 1.22 -5.75 16.79
C TYR A 169 2.33 -6.17 17.75
N VAL A 170 3.46 -6.56 17.20
CA VAL A 170 4.69 -6.84 17.96
C VAL A 170 5.66 -5.67 17.88
N GLY A 171 5.74 -5.04 16.72
CA GLY A 171 6.55 -3.84 16.50
C GLY A 171 6.13 -2.66 17.37
N GLU A 172 7.08 -1.82 17.76
CA GLU A 172 6.89 -0.66 18.64
C GLU A 172 7.68 0.53 18.12
N ALA A 173 7.13 1.73 18.33
CA ALA A 173 7.81 2.98 18.05
C ALA A 173 7.31 4.09 18.97
N THR A 174 8.24 4.84 19.55
CA THR A 174 7.93 6.00 20.40
C THR A 174 7.41 7.20 19.61
N ARG A 175 7.55 7.16 18.28
CA ARG A 175 7.08 8.22 17.38
C ARG A 175 6.64 7.61 16.06
N VAL A 176 5.32 7.64 15.78
CA VAL A 176 4.72 7.22 14.53
C VAL A 176 3.96 8.39 13.90
N GLY A 177 4.18 8.63 12.63
CA GLY A 177 3.46 9.69 11.90
C GLY A 177 4.34 10.43 10.87
N SER A 178 3.94 11.63 10.45
CA SER A 178 2.75 12.40 10.89
C SER A 178 1.45 11.61 10.68
N ILE A 179 0.59 11.54 11.73
CA ILE A 179 -0.71 10.87 11.57
C ILE A 179 -1.71 11.78 10.85
N ARG A 180 -2.69 11.15 10.17
CA ARG A 180 -3.70 11.84 9.37
C ARG A 180 -5.11 11.29 9.66
N SER A 181 -6.09 11.94 9.01
CA SER A 181 -7.49 11.54 9.13
C SER A 181 -7.72 10.14 8.58
N ALA A 182 -8.53 9.37 9.28
CA ALA A 182 -9.05 8.09 8.82
C ALA A 182 -9.88 8.26 7.53
N ARG A 183 -10.02 7.17 6.78
CA ARG A 183 -10.81 7.04 5.56
C ARG A 183 -11.70 5.80 5.66
N LEU A 184 -12.65 5.65 4.76
CA LEU A 184 -13.57 4.50 4.78
C LEU A 184 -12.86 3.15 4.84
N ILE A 185 -11.73 2.99 4.16
CA ILE A 185 -10.94 1.74 4.22
C ILE A 185 -10.49 1.37 5.63
N ASP A 186 -10.30 2.35 6.52
CA ASP A 186 -9.85 2.08 7.90
C ASP A 186 -10.93 1.37 8.72
N THR A 187 -12.21 1.48 8.33
CA THR A 187 -13.30 0.69 8.93
C THR A 187 -13.10 -0.80 8.68
N THR A 188 -12.57 -1.14 7.53
CA THR A 188 -12.31 -2.52 7.10
C THR A 188 -10.97 -3.02 7.62
N LEU A 189 -9.88 -2.25 7.44
CA LEU A 189 -8.56 -2.67 7.89
C LEU A 189 -8.52 -2.89 9.41
N THR A 190 -9.09 -1.98 10.21
CA THR A 190 -9.10 -2.14 11.67
C THR A 190 -9.87 -3.41 12.08
N GLU A 191 -10.98 -3.71 11.42
CA GLU A 191 -11.78 -4.91 11.69
C GLU A 191 -11.03 -6.20 11.36
N MET A 192 -10.33 -6.25 10.22
CA MET A 192 -9.50 -7.39 9.80
C MET A 192 -8.50 -7.85 10.86
N PHE A 193 -7.96 -6.92 11.62
CA PHE A 193 -6.95 -7.22 12.64
C PHE A 193 -7.53 -7.30 14.05
N SER A 194 -8.85 -7.22 14.23
CA SER A 194 -9.48 -6.99 15.55
C SER A 194 -8.81 -5.82 16.28
N GLY A 195 -8.38 -4.80 15.52
CA GLY A 195 -7.46 -3.76 15.96
C GLY A 195 -8.10 -2.59 16.67
N ALA A 196 -7.27 -1.62 17.06
CA ALA A 196 -7.65 -0.26 17.45
C ALA A 196 -7.22 0.72 16.36
N LEU A 197 -8.05 1.70 16.03
CA LEU A 197 -7.74 2.72 15.04
C LEU A 197 -7.15 3.95 15.71
N VAL A 198 -6.01 4.42 15.19
CA VAL A 198 -5.38 5.68 15.61
C VAL A 198 -5.29 6.63 14.42
N ALA A 199 -5.94 7.79 14.52
CA ALA A 199 -5.99 8.78 13.46
C ALA A 199 -6.05 10.21 14.02
N SER A 200 -5.70 11.21 13.22
CA SER A 200 -5.78 12.62 13.67
C SER A 200 -7.20 13.21 13.60
N GLY A 201 -8.19 12.43 13.21
CA GLY A 201 -9.58 12.81 12.98
C GLY A 201 -10.14 12.04 11.78
N MET A 202 -11.28 12.48 11.27
CA MET A 202 -11.97 11.91 10.11
C MET A 202 -13.07 12.88 9.65
N SER A 203 -13.65 12.64 8.47
CA SER A 203 -14.89 13.31 8.04
C SER A 203 -16.10 12.82 8.84
N ASP A 204 -17.18 13.61 8.86
CA ASP A 204 -18.41 13.23 9.58
C ASP A 204 -19.00 11.92 9.03
N GLY A 205 -18.97 11.72 7.72
CA GLY A 205 -19.48 10.50 7.12
C GLY A 205 -18.62 9.27 7.47
N THR A 206 -17.31 9.40 7.50
CA THR A 206 -16.41 8.32 7.99
C THR A 206 -16.63 8.04 9.47
N LEU A 207 -16.85 9.08 10.29
CA LEU A 207 -17.19 8.93 11.72
C LEU A 207 -18.49 8.15 11.90
N GLU A 208 -19.52 8.45 11.11
CA GLU A 208 -20.81 7.76 11.20
C GLU A 208 -20.66 6.26 10.86
N ARG A 209 -19.86 5.91 9.83
CA ARG A 209 -19.55 4.50 9.51
C ARG A 209 -18.78 3.80 10.64
N LEU A 210 -17.85 4.50 11.29
CA LEU A 210 -17.09 3.96 12.42
C LEU A 210 -17.98 3.73 13.65
N ARG A 211 -18.90 4.64 13.95
CA ARG A 211 -19.85 4.51 15.08
C ARG A 211 -20.73 3.27 15.01
N GLN A 212 -20.95 2.73 13.82
CA GLN A 212 -21.71 1.50 13.60
C GLN A 212 -20.91 0.23 13.93
N LYS A 213 -19.59 0.35 14.13
CA LYS A 213 -18.71 -0.78 14.43
C LYS A 213 -18.70 -1.09 15.92
N THR A 214 -18.79 -2.37 16.28
CA THR A 214 -18.74 -2.82 17.67
C THR A 214 -17.42 -2.47 18.37
N TRP A 215 -16.35 -2.33 17.61
CA TRP A 215 -15.04 -1.97 18.10
C TRP A 215 -14.79 -0.43 18.13
N TYR A 216 -15.80 0.39 17.79
CA TYR A 216 -15.69 1.86 17.81
C TYR A 216 -15.10 2.44 19.11
N PRO A 217 -15.35 1.88 20.32
CA PRO A 217 -14.70 2.37 21.54
C PRO A 217 -13.17 2.37 21.50
N ALA A 218 -12.56 1.53 20.64
CA ALA A 218 -11.09 1.47 20.42
C ALA A 218 -10.60 2.43 19.31
N VAL A 219 -11.38 3.47 18.96
CA VAL A 219 -10.97 4.54 18.05
C VAL A 219 -10.34 5.68 18.87
N ILE A 220 -9.05 5.90 18.67
CA ILE A 220 -8.26 6.93 19.39
C ILE A 220 -7.93 8.06 18.40
N THR A 221 -8.43 9.25 18.68
CA THR A 221 -8.18 10.44 17.86
C THR A 221 -7.82 11.65 18.74
N ASN A 222 -7.19 12.66 18.14
CA ASN A 222 -6.90 13.91 18.87
C ASN A 222 -8.15 14.80 19.04
N SER A 223 -9.30 14.43 18.47
CA SER A 223 -10.60 15.04 18.75
C SER A 223 -11.33 14.41 19.95
N THR A 224 -10.83 13.27 20.46
CA THR A 224 -11.33 12.62 21.68
C THR A 224 -10.59 13.19 22.90
N SER A 225 -11.07 12.87 24.10
CA SER A 225 -10.51 13.36 25.38
C SER A 225 -9.12 12.80 25.71
N PHE A 226 -8.49 12.08 24.78
CA PHE A 226 -7.13 11.58 24.94
C PHE A 226 -6.15 12.72 24.73
N GLY A 227 -5.39 13.05 25.77
CA GLY A 227 -4.36 14.10 25.71
C GLY A 227 -3.06 13.61 25.05
N CYS A 228 -2.00 14.34 25.31
CA CYS A 228 -0.64 13.93 24.97
C CYS A 228 0.06 13.42 26.24
N PRO A 229 0.54 12.16 26.29
CA PRO A 229 0.30 11.07 25.34
C PRO A 229 -1.17 10.57 25.34
N PRO A 230 -1.66 9.73 24.38
CA PRO A 230 -0.86 9.02 23.36
C PRO A 230 -0.62 9.82 22.07
N ILE A 231 -1.45 10.84 21.77
CA ILE A 231 -1.36 11.63 20.55
C ILE A 231 -0.81 13.01 20.87
N CYS A 232 0.36 13.33 20.31
CA CYS A 232 1.06 14.59 20.59
C CYS A 232 1.21 15.43 19.34
N ARG A 233 0.94 16.75 19.49
CA ARG A 233 1.17 17.73 18.44
C ARG A 233 2.47 18.50 18.74
N GLU A 234 3.44 18.39 17.85
CA GLU A 234 4.78 19.00 18.04
C GLU A 234 4.86 20.47 17.59
N SER A 235 3.92 20.95 16.76
CA SER A 235 3.85 22.34 16.29
C SER A 235 2.42 22.74 15.88
N GLN A 236 2.22 23.98 15.43
CA GLN A 236 0.93 24.45 14.91
C GLN A 236 0.55 23.85 13.55
N SER A 237 1.48 23.20 12.85
CA SER A 237 1.21 22.54 11.58
C SER A 237 0.23 21.39 11.75
N ALA A 238 -0.71 21.24 10.82
CA ALA A 238 -1.59 20.07 10.74
C ALA A 238 -0.80 18.77 10.54
N ASN A 239 0.42 18.86 10.01
CA ASN A 239 1.30 17.73 9.71
C ASN A 239 2.29 17.39 10.85
N SER A 240 2.06 17.90 12.06
CA SER A 240 2.96 17.71 13.21
C SER A 240 2.35 16.87 14.33
N VAL A 241 1.48 15.95 13.99
CA VAL A 241 0.80 15.08 14.97
C VAL A 241 1.43 13.69 14.93
N PHE A 242 1.91 13.22 16.08
CA PHE A 242 2.59 11.93 16.20
C PHE A 242 2.01 11.15 17.38
N VAL A 243 2.28 9.84 17.37
CA VAL A 243 1.78 8.92 18.39
C VAL A 243 2.89 7.99 18.88
N ASP A 244 2.86 7.68 20.17
CA ASP A 244 3.66 6.63 20.80
C ASP A 244 2.82 5.36 20.92
N THR A 245 3.26 4.25 20.31
CA THR A 245 2.52 2.99 20.32
C THR A 245 2.33 2.43 21.74
N SER A 246 3.34 2.56 22.59
CA SER A 246 3.28 2.06 23.99
C SER A 246 2.23 2.82 24.78
N ALA A 247 2.13 4.15 24.59
CA ALA A 247 1.12 4.97 25.23
C ALA A 247 -0.29 4.68 24.69
N VAL A 248 -0.43 4.26 23.42
CA VAL A 248 -1.73 3.80 22.89
C VAL A 248 -2.16 2.51 23.57
N TRP A 249 -1.27 1.50 23.69
CA TRP A 249 -1.61 0.26 24.39
C TRP A 249 -1.93 0.50 25.85
N GLN A 250 -1.18 1.36 26.55
CA GLN A 250 -1.52 1.75 27.92
C GLN A 250 -2.92 2.38 28.02
N THR A 251 -3.28 3.25 27.07
CA THR A 251 -4.62 3.84 26.99
C THR A 251 -5.69 2.78 26.79
N LEU A 252 -5.45 1.78 25.94
CA LEU A 252 -6.37 0.67 25.71
C LEU A 252 -6.52 -0.23 26.95
N ASP A 253 -5.44 -0.43 27.73
CA ASP A 253 -5.45 -1.16 29.00
C ASP A 253 -6.29 -0.39 30.03
N ASP A 254 -6.05 0.89 30.21
CA ASP A 254 -6.78 1.77 31.14
C ASP A 254 -8.28 1.81 30.84
N LEU A 255 -8.65 1.71 29.56
CA LEU A 255 -10.04 1.64 29.09
C LEU A 255 -10.62 0.22 29.08
N GLN A 256 -9.84 -0.80 29.41
CA GLN A 256 -10.22 -2.22 29.32
C GLN A 256 -10.64 -2.65 27.90
N LEU A 257 -10.01 -2.05 26.88
CA LEU A 257 -10.26 -2.30 25.46
C LEU A 257 -9.14 -3.13 24.80
N ASN A 258 -8.03 -3.35 25.50
CA ASN A 258 -6.98 -4.23 25.03
C ASN A 258 -7.46 -5.69 25.13
N MET A 259 -7.20 -6.48 24.07
CA MET A 259 -7.67 -7.88 24.00
C MET A 259 -6.80 -8.68 23.04
N THR A 260 -6.68 -9.96 23.29
CA THR A 260 -6.04 -10.89 22.37
C THR A 260 -6.85 -11.00 21.08
N PRO A 261 -6.28 -10.67 19.92
CA PRO A 261 -6.99 -10.75 18.64
C PRO A 261 -7.06 -12.19 18.12
N LYS A 262 -8.07 -12.48 17.31
CA LYS A 262 -8.07 -13.66 16.46
C LYS A 262 -7.66 -13.19 15.05
N ILE A 263 -6.44 -13.53 14.64
CA ILE A 263 -5.90 -13.15 13.32
C ILE A 263 -5.70 -14.41 12.49
N GLN A 264 -6.29 -14.43 11.29
CA GLN A 264 -6.13 -15.49 10.30
C GLN A 264 -6.18 -14.91 8.88
N GLY A 265 -5.56 -15.59 7.91
CA GLY A 265 -5.59 -15.19 6.49
C GLY A 265 -4.26 -15.34 5.75
N LEU A 266 -3.13 -15.11 6.39
CA LEU A 266 -1.82 -15.23 5.74
C LEU A 266 -1.16 -16.57 6.04
N ALA A 267 -0.52 -17.16 5.04
CA ALA A 267 0.34 -18.32 5.20
C ALA A 267 1.80 -17.91 5.02
N PHE A 268 2.73 -18.60 5.69
CA PHE A 268 4.16 -18.31 5.62
C PHE A 268 5.00 -19.56 5.39
N GLN A 269 6.07 -19.41 4.61
CA GLN A 269 7.07 -20.43 4.34
C GLN A 269 8.37 -19.75 3.85
N GLU A 270 9.53 -20.18 4.32
CA GLU A 270 10.82 -19.68 3.84
C GLU A 270 11.11 -20.14 2.42
N THR A 271 10.82 -21.41 2.12
CA THR A 271 11.03 -21.97 0.79
C THR A 271 10.29 -21.16 -0.28
N ILE A 272 11.02 -20.88 -1.37
CA ILE A 272 10.46 -20.15 -2.51
C ILE A 272 9.45 -21.04 -3.25
N PRO A 273 8.18 -20.62 -3.43
CA PRO A 273 7.20 -21.38 -4.19
C PRO A 273 7.64 -21.53 -5.66
N ASN A 274 7.28 -22.66 -6.29
CA ASN A 274 7.52 -22.84 -7.72
C ASN A 274 6.59 -21.97 -8.57
N GLY A 275 7.00 -21.70 -9.83
CA GLY A 275 6.16 -21.04 -10.82
C GLY A 275 6.17 -19.48 -10.76
N GLY A 276 7.05 -18.90 -9.96
CA GLY A 276 7.24 -17.44 -9.95
C GLY A 276 7.88 -16.92 -11.23
N GLN A 277 7.57 -15.68 -11.56
CA GLN A 277 8.20 -14.93 -12.65
C GLN A 277 9.22 -13.95 -12.05
N ASN A 278 10.27 -13.60 -12.81
CA ASN A 278 11.26 -12.64 -12.32
C ASN A 278 10.60 -11.32 -11.89
N ALA A 279 11.01 -10.78 -10.75
CA ALA A 279 10.44 -9.55 -10.19
C ALA A 279 11.47 -8.75 -9.39
N VAL A 280 12.42 -8.15 -10.11
CA VAL A 280 13.47 -7.32 -9.49
C VAL A 280 12.99 -5.92 -9.14
N ARG A 281 11.83 -5.51 -9.68
CA ARG A 281 11.26 -4.18 -9.45
C ARG A 281 9.74 -4.21 -9.51
N LEU A 282 9.10 -3.45 -8.63
CA LEU A 282 7.67 -3.13 -8.71
C LEU A 282 7.52 -1.61 -8.68
N ARG A 283 6.82 -1.05 -9.65
CA ARG A 283 6.36 0.34 -9.66
C ARG A 283 4.83 0.36 -9.53
N VAL A 284 4.30 1.21 -8.66
CA VAL A 284 2.87 1.43 -8.50
C VAL A 284 2.56 2.91 -8.71
N ASP A 285 1.86 3.22 -9.78
CA ASP A 285 1.43 4.57 -10.17
C ASP A 285 -0.04 4.77 -9.79
N TYR A 286 -0.30 5.44 -8.66
CA TYR A 286 -1.65 5.81 -8.22
C TYR A 286 -2.18 7.03 -8.96
N SER A 287 -1.30 7.97 -9.27
CA SER A 287 -1.54 9.15 -10.09
C SER A 287 -0.21 9.67 -10.63
N ARG A 288 -0.25 10.79 -11.40
CA ARG A 288 0.98 11.47 -11.84
C ARG A 288 1.84 11.95 -10.68
N GLU A 289 1.22 12.32 -9.54
CA GLU A 289 1.91 12.84 -8.37
C GLU A 289 2.19 11.79 -7.30
N ALA A 290 1.43 10.71 -7.28
CA ALA A 290 1.50 9.66 -6.26
C ALA A 290 1.93 8.34 -6.88
N HIS A 291 3.23 8.07 -6.82
CA HIS A 291 3.79 6.81 -7.29
C HIS A 291 4.94 6.36 -6.40
N SER A 292 5.22 5.07 -6.39
CA SER A 292 6.31 4.48 -5.63
C SER A 292 6.96 3.35 -6.40
N GLU A 293 8.20 3.05 -6.05
CA GLU A 293 8.95 1.96 -6.65
C GLU A 293 9.63 1.14 -5.57
N TRP A 294 9.66 -0.17 -5.76
CA TRP A 294 10.37 -1.13 -4.95
C TRP A 294 11.44 -1.82 -5.77
N ARG A 295 12.64 -1.94 -5.21
CA ARG A 295 13.78 -2.59 -5.86
C ARG A 295 14.27 -3.73 -5.00
N TYR A 296 14.31 -4.93 -5.60
CA TYR A 296 14.79 -6.14 -4.94
C TYR A 296 16.31 -6.10 -4.79
N ASN A 297 16.78 -6.42 -3.60
CA ASN A 297 18.19 -6.64 -3.32
C ASN A 297 18.41 -8.14 -3.05
N PRO A 298 19.16 -8.87 -3.91
CA PRO A 298 19.40 -10.29 -3.72
C PRO A 298 20.32 -10.61 -2.53
N ASP A 299 21.10 -9.63 -2.04
CA ASP A 299 22.06 -9.87 -0.94
C ASP A 299 21.37 -10.13 0.40
N ASP A 300 20.19 -9.51 0.61
CA ASP A 300 19.41 -9.66 1.84
C ASP A 300 17.97 -10.13 1.61
N GLY A 301 17.59 -10.37 0.35
CA GLY A 301 16.28 -10.89 -0.04
C GLY A 301 15.12 -9.92 0.12
N LYS A 302 15.37 -8.62 0.25
CA LYS A 302 14.36 -7.61 0.52
C LYS A 302 14.10 -6.68 -0.64
N TYR A 303 12.91 -6.08 -0.64
CA TYR A 303 12.55 -4.96 -1.51
C TYR A 303 12.76 -3.65 -0.77
N TYR A 304 13.49 -2.71 -1.40
CA TYR A 304 13.81 -1.37 -0.90
C TYR A 304 12.88 -0.35 -1.53
N ARG A 305 12.25 0.50 -0.70
CA ARG A 305 11.26 1.48 -1.17
C ARG A 305 11.89 2.77 -1.66
N TRP A 306 11.38 3.23 -2.80
CA TRP A 306 11.63 4.55 -3.37
C TRP A 306 10.30 5.31 -3.43
N THR A 307 10.34 6.63 -3.22
CA THR A 307 9.16 7.49 -3.22
C THR A 307 9.39 8.66 -4.17
N GLU A 308 8.33 9.19 -4.75
CA GLU A 308 8.40 10.30 -5.69
C GLU A 308 8.78 11.61 -4.99
N ILE A 309 9.60 12.41 -5.68
CA ILE A 309 9.89 13.82 -5.34
C ILE A 309 9.30 14.76 -6.39
N SER A 310 9.02 14.27 -7.58
CA SER A 310 8.32 14.95 -8.67
C SER A 310 7.44 13.94 -9.43
N GLU A 311 6.83 14.33 -10.54
CA GLU A 311 6.07 13.42 -11.41
C GLU A 311 6.95 12.33 -12.05
N VAL A 312 8.26 12.53 -12.14
CA VAL A 312 9.18 11.62 -12.84
C VAL A 312 10.33 11.12 -11.98
N ASP A 313 10.71 11.85 -10.94
CA ASP A 313 11.87 11.55 -10.12
C ASP A 313 11.51 10.83 -8.83
N LEU A 314 12.39 9.93 -8.42
CA LEU A 314 12.28 9.13 -7.21
C LEU A 314 13.53 9.30 -6.35
N GLU A 315 13.33 9.22 -5.02
CA GLU A 315 14.43 9.12 -4.05
C GLU A 315 14.23 7.91 -3.12
N PRO A 316 15.29 7.38 -2.50
CA PRO A 316 15.15 6.36 -1.47
C PRO A 316 14.27 6.85 -0.33
N HIS A 317 13.28 6.05 0.06
CA HIS A 317 12.35 6.41 1.12
C HIS A 317 12.87 5.95 2.49
N PHE A 318 13.34 6.91 3.29
CA PHE A 318 13.87 6.63 4.62
C PHE A 318 12.80 6.73 5.71
N ASP A 319 12.99 5.98 6.80
CA ASP A 319 12.22 6.17 8.03
C ASP A 319 12.95 7.15 8.95
N TYR A 320 12.21 8.09 9.54
CA TYR A 320 12.78 9.13 10.40
C TYR A 320 13.44 8.56 11.65
N ASN A 321 12.87 7.51 12.28
CA ASN A 321 13.38 6.98 13.54
C ASN A 321 14.69 6.19 13.32
N THR A 322 14.70 5.30 12.34
CA THR A 322 15.84 4.41 12.07
C THR A 322 16.91 5.03 11.19
N LYS A 323 16.60 6.08 10.43
CA LYS A 323 17.43 6.66 9.37
C LYS A 323 17.80 5.65 8.27
N ALA A 324 17.20 4.47 8.26
CA ALA A 324 17.37 3.44 7.26
C ALA A 324 16.30 3.57 6.16
N GLN A 325 16.61 3.10 4.96
CA GLN A 325 15.64 2.99 3.89
C GLN A 325 14.58 1.96 4.27
N ILE A 326 13.32 2.26 3.99
CA ILE A 326 12.18 1.36 4.25
C ILE A 326 12.31 0.13 3.36
N THR A 327 12.16 -1.04 3.97
CA THR A 327 12.21 -2.35 3.31
C THR A 327 10.98 -3.18 3.61
N ALA A 328 10.72 -4.16 2.73
CA ALA A 328 9.73 -5.21 2.93
C ALA A 328 10.28 -6.54 2.40
N ASP A 329 9.89 -7.65 3.04
CA ASP A 329 10.21 -9.02 2.61
C ASP A 329 9.22 -9.45 1.53
N ASN A 330 7.98 -8.96 1.61
CA ASN A 330 6.93 -9.23 0.63
C ASN A 330 6.23 -7.93 0.21
N LEU A 331 5.86 -7.88 -1.07
CA LEU A 331 4.95 -6.89 -1.62
C LEU A 331 3.69 -7.61 -2.09
N VAL A 332 2.53 -7.08 -1.75
CA VAL A 332 1.24 -7.62 -2.20
C VAL A 332 0.43 -6.50 -2.82
N VAL A 333 0.03 -6.66 -4.07
CA VAL A 333 -0.90 -5.74 -4.75
C VAL A 333 -2.25 -6.40 -4.83
N LEU A 334 -3.26 -5.81 -4.18
CA LEU A 334 -4.65 -6.24 -4.26
C LEU A 334 -5.39 -5.37 -5.27
N PHE A 335 -6.01 -6.00 -6.26
CA PHE A 335 -6.91 -5.33 -7.20
C PHE A 335 -8.32 -5.42 -6.62
N ALA A 336 -8.85 -4.30 -6.13
CA ALA A 336 -10.13 -4.22 -5.47
C ALA A 336 -11.02 -3.16 -6.13
N ASN A 337 -12.32 -3.30 -5.98
CA ASN A 337 -13.25 -2.30 -6.49
C ASN A 337 -13.10 -1.02 -5.67
N HIS A 338 -12.92 0.12 -6.33
CA HIS A 338 -12.87 1.44 -5.74
C HIS A 338 -14.12 2.18 -6.17
N VAL A 339 -14.95 2.59 -5.22
CA VAL A 339 -16.24 3.25 -5.48
C VAL A 339 -16.27 4.60 -4.79
N VAL A 340 -16.68 5.64 -5.51
CA VAL A 340 -16.92 6.95 -4.91
C VAL A 340 -18.22 6.90 -4.12
N ASP A 341 -18.17 7.14 -2.81
CA ASP A 341 -19.36 7.28 -1.97
C ASP A 341 -19.74 8.76 -1.89
N SER A 342 -20.69 9.18 -2.74
CA SER A 342 -21.18 10.55 -2.80
C SER A 342 -21.94 11.00 -1.54
N THR A 343 -22.22 10.09 -0.61
CA THR A 343 -22.84 10.42 0.68
C THR A 343 -21.83 10.82 1.77
N VAL A 344 -20.52 10.64 1.48
CA VAL A 344 -19.43 10.91 2.42
C VAL A 344 -18.49 11.96 1.83
N PRO A 345 -18.76 13.27 2.00
CA PRO A 345 -17.81 14.31 1.61
C PRO A 345 -16.59 14.28 2.55
N GLU A 346 -15.39 14.29 1.96
CA GLU A 346 -14.12 14.26 2.69
C GLU A 346 -13.44 15.63 2.76
N ASP A 347 -13.68 16.49 1.77
CA ASP A 347 -13.17 17.86 1.73
C ASP A 347 -14.06 18.71 0.81
N TYR A 348 -14.05 20.00 1.06
CA TYR A 348 -14.77 20.97 0.26
C TYR A 348 -13.79 21.93 -0.39
N ALA A 349 -14.01 22.26 -1.67
CA ALA A 349 -13.29 23.32 -2.33
C ALA A 349 -13.56 24.68 -1.65
N ALA A 350 -12.74 25.69 -1.95
CA ALA A 350 -12.88 27.01 -1.36
C ALA A 350 -14.22 27.71 -1.66
N ASP A 351 -14.94 27.25 -2.69
CA ASP A 351 -16.27 27.71 -3.05
C ASP A 351 -17.40 27.12 -2.16
N GLY A 352 -17.07 26.10 -1.36
CA GLY A 352 -18.03 25.40 -0.48
C GLY A 352 -19.10 24.57 -1.22
N ILE A 353 -18.99 24.47 -2.55
CA ILE A 353 -19.96 23.77 -3.43
C ILE A 353 -19.39 22.45 -3.91
N HIS A 354 -18.12 22.46 -4.32
CA HIS A 354 -17.46 21.25 -4.82
C HIS A 354 -16.88 20.47 -3.66
N ALA A 355 -17.16 19.16 -3.63
CA ALA A 355 -16.65 18.26 -2.59
C ALA A 355 -15.82 17.15 -3.22
N ALA A 356 -14.73 16.78 -2.56
CA ALA A 356 -14.09 15.49 -2.79
C ALA A 356 -14.81 14.45 -1.93
N PHE A 357 -15.37 13.43 -2.55
CA PHE A 357 -16.09 12.36 -1.87
C PHE A 357 -15.17 11.21 -1.52
N ALA A 358 -15.51 10.50 -0.44
CA ALA A 358 -14.76 9.34 0.02
C ALA A 358 -14.70 8.25 -1.07
N THR A 359 -13.57 7.57 -1.12
CA THR A 359 -13.41 6.35 -1.89
C THR A 359 -13.56 5.14 -1.00
N GLU A 360 -14.60 4.34 -1.22
CA GLU A 360 -14.75 3.04 -0.60
C GLU A 360 -13.93 2.00 -1.38
N ILE A 361 -12.93 1.42 -0.71
CA ILE A 361 -12.11 0.33 -1.25
C ILE A 361 -12.70 -0.98 -0.76
N GLN A 362 -13.32 -1.73 -1.66
CA GLN A 362 -14.14 -2.89 -1.33
C GLN A 362 -13.27 -4.14 -1.14
N LEU A 363 -12.78 -4.34 0.08
CA LEU A 363 -11.98 -5.49 0.47
C LEU A 363 -12.86 -6.62 1.07
N TRP A 364 -13.90 -7.02 0.35
CA TRP A 364 -14.76 -8.18 0.65
C TRP A 364 -15.07 -8.97 -0.62
N GLY A 365 -15.35 -10.27 -0.46
CA GLY A 365 -15.46 -11.18 -1.59
C GLY A 365 -14.10 -11.65 -2.06
N GLY A 366 -13.66 -11.21 -3.22
CA GLY A 366 -12.37 -11.61 -3.77
C GLY A 366 -12.01 -10.84 -5.04
N GLY A 367 -10.78 -10.99 -5.47
CA GLY A 367 -10.26 -10.38 -6.69
C GLY A 367 -8.85 -10.85 -7.02
N PRO A 368 -8.29 -10.39 -8.15
CA PRO A 368 -6.90 -10.68 -8.49
C PRO A 368 -5.92 -10.06 -7.47
N ALA A 369 -4.77 -10.69 -7.34
CA ALA A 369 -3.65 -10.13 -6.56
C ALA A 369 -2.31 -10.52 -7.20
N LEU A 370 -1.29 -9.74 -6.87
CA LEU A 370 0.09 -10.01 -7.24
C LEU A 370 0.92 -10.05 -5.96
N ILE A 371 1.67 -11.13 -5.75
CA ILE A 371 2.63 -11.27 -4.65
C ILE A 371 4.03 -11.15 -5.24
N LEU A 372 4.89 -10.31 -4.65
CA LEU A 372 6.32 -10.31 -4.93
C LEU A 372 7.07 -10.71 -3.66
N ARG A 373 7.88 -11.76 -3.76
CA ARG A 373 8.77 -12.23 -2.69
C ARG A 373 10.03 -12.87 -3.28
N ASN A 374 11.16 -12.73 -2.62
CA ASN A 374 12.43 -13.35 -3.04
C ASN A 374 12.80 -13.08 -4.51
N GLY A 375 12.49 -11.89 -5.04
CA GLY A 375 12.75 -11.54 -6.44
C GLY A 375 11.84 -12.23 -7.46
N GLN A 376 10.74 -12.83 -7.02
CA GLN A 376 9.76 -13.54 -7.85
C GLN A 376 8.36 -12.93 -7.68
N ALA A 377 7.57 -12.89 -8.74
CA ALA A 377 6.17 -12.48 -8.76
C ALA A 377 5.24 -13.67 -9.00
N TYR A 378 4.12 -13.69 -8.30
CA TYR A 378 3.08 -14.72 -8.38
C TYR A 378 1.73 -14.03 -8.59
N SER A 379 1.07 -14.33 -9.72
CA SER A 379 -0.33 -13.95 -9.96
C SER A 379 -1.25 -14.89 -9.20
N VAL A 380 -2.05 -14.36 -8.29
CA VAL A 380 -2.90 -15.10 -7.36
C VAL A 380 -4.26 -14.43 -7.25
N ASN A 381 -5.12 -14.94 -6.38
CA ASN A 381 -6.35 -14.26 -5.98
C ASN A 381 -6.30 -13.92 -4.48
N TRP A 382 -6.94 -12.83 -4.10
CA TRP A 382 -7.28 -12.57 -2.73
C TRP A 382 -8.75 -12.93 -2.47
N VAL A 383 -9.05 -13.45 -1.28
CA VAL A 383 -10.40 -13.81 -0.85
C VAL A 383 -10.60 -13.34 0.58
N ARG A 384 -11.74 -12.70 0.87
CA ARG A 384 -12.16 -12.32 2.22
C ARG A 384 -13.68 -12.39 2.32
N MET A 385 -14.18 -13.42 2.99
CA MET A 385 -15.60 -13.71 3.11
C MET A 385 -16.18 -13.31 4.47
N ASP A 386 -15.35 -13.29 5.52
CA ASP A 386 -15.71 -12.84 6.85
C ASP A 386 -15.08 -11.48 7.14
N SER A 387 -15.83 -10.59 7.79
CA SER A 387 -15.37 -9.24 8.10
C SER A 387 -14.22 -9.20 9.11
N ALA A 388 -14.10 -10.22 9.95
CA ALA A 388 -13.04 -10.36 10.95
C ALA A 388 -11.78 -11.05 10.42
N ASP A 389 -11.82 -11.59 9.20
CA ASP A 389 -10.65 -12.21 8.58
C ASP A 389 -9.79 -11.21 7.82
N MET A 390 -8.49 -11.47 7.76
CA MET A 390 -7.60 -10.85 6.78
C MET A 390 -7.91 -11.38 5.37
N THR A 391 -7.26 -10.81 4.38
CA THR A 391 -7.31 -11.35 3.01
C THR A 391 -6.50 -12.63 2.94
N PHE A 392 -7.13 -13.73 2.53
CA PHE A 392 -6.43 -14.96 2.13
C PHE A 392 -5.85 -14.77 0.73
N LEU A 393 -4.62 -15.23 0.52
CA LEU A 393 -3.96 -15.21 -0.78
C LEU A 393 -3.93 -16.66 -1.31
N VAL A 394 -4.59 -16.90 -2.43
CA VAL A 394 -4.82 -18.26 -2.95
C VAL A 394 -4.49 -18.37 -4.43
N ASP A 395 -4.09 -19.56 -4.86
CA ASP A 395 -3.93 -19.88 -6.27
C ASP A 395 -5.29 -20.20 -6.96
N ALA A 396 -5.24 -20.61 -8.21
CA ALA A 396 -6.43 -20.94 -9.00
C ALA A 396 -7.23 -22.15 -8.42
N ASP A 397 -6.58 -22.98 -7.61
CA ASP A 397 -7.18 -24.15 -6.96
C ASP A 397 -7.65 -23.84 -5.53
N ASN A 398 -7.67 -22.55 -5.12
CA ASN A 398 -7.96 -22.06 -3.77
C ASN A 398 -6.99 -22.56 -2.69
N LYS A 399 -5.79 -22.96 -3.06
CA LYS A 399 -4.73 -23.32 -2.13
C LYS A 399 -3.96 -22.07 -1.73
N SER A 400 -3.70 -21.92 -0.43
CA SER A 400 -2.96 -20.76 0.09
C SER A 400 -1.55 -20.66 -0.49
N ILE A 401 -1.18 -19.48 -0.94
CA ILE A 401 0.17 -19.13 -1.35
C ILE A 401 0.87 -18.47 -0.16
N ALA A 402 1.98 -19.06 0.26
CA ALA A 402 2.73 -18.59 1.40
C ALA A 402 3.59 -17.36 1.07
N LEU A 403 3.60 -16.38 1.98
CA LEU A 403 4.54 -15.26 2.03
C LEU A 403 5.88 -15.73 2.63
N HIS A 404 6.94 -14.98 2.39
CA HIS A 404 8.19 -15.12 3.14
C HIS A 404 7.99 -14.60 4.57
N PRO A 405 8.45 -15.31 5.63
CA PRO A 405 8.42 -14.73 6.97
C PRO A 405 9.14 -13.38 7.01
N GLY A 406 8.44 -12.35 7.42
CA GLY A 406 8.94 -10.99 7.44
C GLY A 406 7.85 -9.94 7.22
N LYS A 407 8.27 -8.70 7.00
CA LYS A 407 7.36 -7.56 6.78
C LYS A 407 6.71 -7.64 5.41
N THR A 408 5.38 -7.42 5.38
CA THR A 408 4.63 -7.29 4.14
C THR A 408 4.13 -5.86 3.94
N TRP A 409 4.32 -5.33 2.73
CA TRP A 409 3.71 -4.08 2.29
C TRP A 409 2.60 -4.37 1.30
N PHE A 410 1.39 -3.96 1.65
CA PHE A 410 0.22 -4.08 0.80
C PHE A 410 -0.02 -2.80 0.02
N HIS A 411 -0.31 -2.93 -1.26
CA HIS A 411 -0.88 -1.90 -2.13
C HIS A 411 -2.31 -2.28 -2.48
N THR A 412 -3.26 -1.34 -2.39
CA THR A 412 -4.61 -1.53 -2.94
C THR A 412 -4.78 -0.68 -4.17
N THR A 413 -5.10 -1.31 -5.30
CA THR A 413 -5.31 -0.64 -6.59
C THR A 413 -6.68 -0.97 -7.15
N GLY A 414 -7.18 -0.15 -8.09
CA GLY A 414 -8.50 -0.35 -8.70
C GLY A 414 -8.59 -1.68 -9.46
N LEU A 415 -9.74 -2.35 -9.42
CA LEU A 415 -9.95 -3.64 -10.09
C LEU A 415 -9.60 -3.63 -11.59
N GLY A 416 -9.75 -2.49 -12.27
CA GLY A 416 -9.40 -2.33 -13.68
C GLY A 416 -7.99 -1.73 -13.90
N SER A 417 -7.09 -1.78 -12.91
CA SER A 417 -5.72 -1.29 -13.04
C SER A 417 -4.92 -2.10 -14.05
N GLU A 418 -4.11 -1.41 -14.84
CA GLU A 418 -3.23 -2.05 -15.83
C GLU A 418 -2.00 -2.62 -15.15
N THR A 419 -1.59 -3.82 -15.60
CA THR A 419 -0.38 -4.49 -15.14
C THR A 419 0.51 -4.78 -16.33
N ALA A 420 1.77 -4.37 -16.26
CA ALA A 420 2.78 -4.67 -17.28
C ALA A 420 4.03 -5.27 -16.62
N ASP A 421 4.60 -6.29 -17.27
CA ASP A 421 5.93 -6.80 -16.95
C ASP A 421 6.89 -6.56 -18.14
N GLN A 422 8.03 -5.97 -17.86
CA GLN A 422 9.10 -5.78 -18.81
C GLN A 422 10.40 -6.37 -18.22
N ASN A 423 10.63 -7.65 -18.45
CA ASN A 423 11.83 -8.37 -17.99
C ASN A 423 12.06 -8.31 -16.46
N GLY A 424 11.01 -8.49 -15.68
CA GLY A 424 11.06 -8.47 -14.20
C GLY A 424 10.88 -7.07 -13.60
N VAL A 425 10.56 -6.07 -14.42
CA VAL A 425 10.10 -4.76 -13.98
C VAL A 425 8.59 -4.70 -14.11
N TRP A 426 7.90 -4.88 -13.00
CA TRP A 426 6.45 -4.85 -12.90
C TRP A 426 5.96 -3.42 -12.68
N THR A 427 4.99 -2.99 -13.49
CA THR A 427 4.35 -1.67 -13.35
C THR A 427 2.86 -1.85 -13.20
N ILE A 428 2.28 -1.25 -12.17
CA ILE A 428 0.85 -1.21 -11.91
C ILE A 428 0.37 0.23 -12.07
N THR A 429 -0.51 0.47 -13.04
CA THR A 429 -1.15 1.77 -13.22
C THR A 429 -2.55 1.72 -12.64
N HIS A 430 -2.75 2.44 -11.53
CA HIS A 430 -4.00 2.44 -10.78
C HIS A 430 -5.16 2.97 -11.62
N LYS A 431 -6.26 2.23 -11.63
CA LYS A 431 -7.54 2.68 -12.19
C LYS A 431 -8.29 3.50 -11.14
N SER A 432 -8.18 4.82 -11.23
CA SER A 432 -8.92 5.72 -10.34
C SER A 432 -10.43 5.55 -10.51
N PRO A 433 -11.22 5.60 -9.42
CA PRO A 433 -12.68 5.66 -9.49
C PRO A 433 -13.18 7.01 -10.00
N TYR A 434 -12.34 8.05 -9.97
CA TYR A 434 -12.68 9.38 -10.44
C TYR A 434 -12.35 9.53 -11.92
N ASP A 435 -13.35 9.91 -12.71
CA ASP A 435 -13.13 10.48 -14.02
C ASP A 435 -12.90 12.00 -13.84
N TRP A 436 -11.66 12.40 -13.72
CA TRP A 436 -11.26 13.80 -13.48
C TRP A 436 -11.76 14.76 -14.57
N GLY A 437 -12.25 14.24 -15.72
CA GLY A 437 -12.92 15.03 -16.77
C GLY A 437 -14.41 15.27 -16.54
N LYS A 438 -15.00 14.59 -15.53
CA LYS A 438 -16.45 14.58 -15.28
C LYS A 438 -16.82 14.78 -13.82
N LEU A 439 -16.15 15.66 -13.11
CA LEU A 439 -16.64 16.11 -11.80
C LEU A 439 -17.89 17.00 -12.05
N ILE A 440 -18.96 16.38 -12.50
CA ILE A 440 -20.30 16.99 -12.52
C ILE A 440 -20.93 16.54 -11.20
N LEU A 441 -21.08 17.49 -10.28
CA LEU A 441 -21.95 17.31 -9.13
C LEU A 441 -23.34 16.98 -9.65
N PRO A 442 -24.12 16.11 -8.97
CA PRO A 442 -25.53 15.98 -9.27
C PRO A 442 -26.16 17.36 -9.15
N THR A 443 -26.64 17.90 -10.24
CA THR A 443 -27.62 18.99 -10.18
C THR A 443 -28.86 18.41 -9.52
N GLU A 444 -29.31 19.06 -8.43
CA GLU A 444 -30.58 18.76 -7.77
C GLU A 444 -31.75 18.62 -8.76
#